data_9767ad08f5827cf6f3d44e030c9672b2
#
_entry.id   9767ad08f5827cf6f3d44e030c9672b2
#
_cell.length_a   1.000
_cell.length_b   1.000
_cell.length_c   1.000
_cell.angle_alpha   90.00
_cell.angle_beta   90.00
_cell.angle_gamma   90.00
#
_symmetry.space_group_name_H-M   'P 1'
#
loop_
_entity.id
_entity.type
_entity.pdbx_description
1 polymer ?
#
loop_
_entity_poly.entity_id
_entity_poly.type
_entity_poly.pdbx_seq_one_letter_code
_entity_poly.pdbx_strand_id
1 'polypeptide(L)'
;MPKTINILLADDHGVLRAGLRALLDAEPDLHVVGEAETGEDAIKKVKELKPDIVVMDLSMPGMGGMEATRRIAAMDEGTKVLVLTMHAEEEFLLPVLDAGGSGFVRKTSADEDLTHAIRTVARDEVFLYPSAAKLLLERYKDADADEMRGPLSKLTERERDVLAMTAEGFSSSEIGEKLFISPKTVDTYRSRIMDKLQLRHRSELVRFALQTGLLRAEQ
;
A
#
# COMPACT_ATOMS: atom_id res chain seq x y z
N MET A 1 10.23 -2.85 23.14
CA MET A 1 8.89 -2.22 23.07
C MET A 1 8.53 -2.17 21.59
N PRO A 2 7.30 -2.43 21.17
CA PRO A 2 6.90 -2.21 19.79
C PRO A 2 7.19 -0.75 19.40
N LYS A 3 7.66 -0.52 18.19
CA LYS A 3 7.92 0.82 17.67
C LYS A 3 6.57 1.53 17.50
N THR A 4 6.41 2.70 18.09
CA THR A 4 5.23 3.55 17.87
C THR A 4 5.19 4.00 16.40
N ILE A 5 4.01 3.91 15.78
CA ILE A 5 3.75 4.34 14.41
C ILE A 5 3.14 5.75 14.46
N ASN A 6 3.84 6.72 13.89
CA ASN A 6 3.39 8.10 13.79
C ASN A 6 2.52 8.29 12.54
N ILE A 7 1.32 8.81 12.72
CA ILE A 7 0.29 8.89 11.69
C ILE A 7 -0.10 10.34 11.43
N LEU A 8 -0.17 10.74 10.17
CA LEU A 8 -0.82 11.97 9.72
C LEU A 8 -2.19 11.61 9.14
N LEU A 9 -3.26 12.24 9.63
CA LEU A 9 -4.61 12.10 9.07
C LEU A 9 -4.87 13.24 8.08
N ALA A 10 -5.20 12.89 6.84
CA ALA A 10 -5.55 13.85 5.79
C ALA A 10 -6.96 13.55 5.26
N ASP A 11 -7.95 14.33 5.71
CA ASP A 11 -9.37 14.21 5.36
C ASP A 11 -10.03 15.57 5.59
N ASP A 12 -10.86 16.05 4.68
CA ASP A 12 -11.54 17.34 4.83
C ASP A 12 -12.80 17.27 5.73
N HIS A 13 -13.27 16.07 6.06
CA HIS A 13 -14.41 15.85 6.94
C HIS A 13 -14.03 15.85 8.41
N GLY A 14 -14.13 17.00 9.09
CA GLY A 14 -13.69 17.17 10.48
C GLY A 14 -14.27 16.15 11.48
N VAL A 15 -15.55 15.77 11.35
CA VAL A 15 -16.18 14.77 12.24
C VAL A 15 -15.58 13.39 12.05
N LEU A 16 -15.37 12.97 10.81
CA LEU A 16 -14.73 11.69 10.50
C LEU A 16 -13.29 11.68 11.01
N ARG A 17 -12.53 12.74 10.72
CA ARG A 17 -11.14 12.87 11.16
C ARG A 17 -11.00 12.79 12.69
N ALA A 18 -11.92 13.46 13.45
CA ALA A 18 -11.96 13.34 14.91
C ALA A 18 -12.26 11.91 15.38
N GLY A 19 -13.17 11.21 14.71
CA GLY A 19 -13.49 9.81 15.00
C GLY A 19 -12.30 8.88 14.72
N LEU A 20 -11.64 9.04 13.58
CA LEU A 20 -10.44 8.27 13.21
C LEU A 20 -9.30 8.52 14.19
N ARG A 21 -9.09 9.77 14.61
CA ARG A 21 -8.11 10.10 15.64
C ARG A 21 -8.39 9.36 16.95
N ALA A 22 -9.64 9.41 17.43
CA ALA A 22 -10.02 8.73 18.68
C ALA A 22 -9.82 7.21 18.56
N LEU A 23 -10.13 6.62 17.42
CA LEU A 23 -9.92 5.20 17.14
C LEU A 23 -8.42 4.84 17.19
N LEU A 24 -7.58 5.62 16.52
CA LEU A 24 -6.14 5.34 16.42
C LEU A 24 -5.39 5.62 17.71
N ASP A 25 -5.69 6.73 18.41
CA ASP A 25 -5.05 7.08 19.68
C ASP A 25 -5.50 6.14 20.84
N ALA A 26 -6.54 5.32 20.67
CA ALA A 26 -6.90 4.25 21.59
C ALA A 26 -5.93 3.04 21.55
N GLU A 27 -5.17 2.90 20.48
CA GLU A 27 -4.20 1.82 20.29
C GLU A 27 -2.82 2.24 20.85
N PRO A 28 -2.17 1.41 21.68
CA PRO A 28 -0.94 1.81 22.37
C PRO A 28 0.28 1.99 21.48
N ASP A 29 0.25 1.46 20.28
CA ASP A 29 1.31 1.48 19.27
C ASP A 29 1.06 2.48 18.13
N LEU A 30 -0.10 3.16 18.10
CA LEU A 30 -0.46 4.13 17.08
C LEU A 30 -0.55 5.54 17.68
N HIS A 31 -0.06 6.54 16.97
CA HIS A 31 -0.09 7.92 17.44
C HIS A 31 -0.35 8.91 16.32
N VAL A 32 -1.43 9.70 16.43
CA VAL A 32 -1.75 10.74 15.45
C VAL A 32 -0.94 12.00 15.76
N VAL A 33 0.11 12.24 14.97
CA VAL A 33 1.03 13.37 15.11
C VAL A 33 0.54 14.65 14.44
N GLY A 34 -0.44 14.56 13.56
CA GLY A 34 -0.99 15.72 12.86
C GLY A 34 -2.25 15.41 12.07
N GLU A 35 -2.90 16.47 11.62
CA GLU A 35 -4.11 16.43 10.79
C GLU A 35 -3.97 17.41 9.62
N ALA A 36 -4.54 17.11 8.46
CA ALA A 36 -4.59 17.95 7.28
C ALA A 36 -5.99 17.93 6.65
N GLU A 37 -6.39 19.03 6.04
CA GLU A 37 -7.70 19.16 5.38
C GLU A 37 -7.59 19.25 3.85
N THR A 38 -6.36 19.39 3.34
CA THR A 38 -6.07 19.47 1.90
C THR A 38 -4.81 18.68 1.58
N GLY A 39 -4.64 18.34 0.29
CA GLY A 39 -3.42 17.66 -0.18
C GLY A 39 -2.16 18.51 0.02
N GLU A 40 -2.26 19.83 -0.15
CA GLU A 40 -1.14 20.75 0.05
C GLU A 40 -0.69 20.79 1.51
N ASP A 41 -1.65 20.84 2.45
CA ASP A 41 -1.38 20.82 3.89
C ASP A 41 -0.78 19.49 4.31
N ALA A 42 -1.28 18.38 3.77
CA ALA A 42 -0.72 17.04 3.99
C ALA A 42 0.75 16.97 3.57
N ILE A 43 1.09 17.44 2.37
CA ILE A 43 2.46 17.47 1.86
C ILE A 43 3.38 18.32 2.76
N LYS A 44 2.90 19.49 3.20
CA LYS A 44 3.66 20.36 4.10
C LYS A 44 3.93 19.66 5.43
N LYS A 45 2.90 19.05 6.03
CA LYS A 45 3.01 18.37 7.33
C LYS A 45 3.85 17.10 7.27
N VAL A 46 3.88 16.39 6.14
CA VAL A 46 4.81 15.26 5.94
C VAL A 46 6.26 15.73 6.09
N LYS A 47 6.65 16.84 5.46
CA LYS A 47 8.01 17.39 5.57
C LYS A 47 8.37 17.85 6.98
N GLU A 48 7.40 18.42 7.70
CA GLU A 48 7.59 18.96 9.05
C GLU A 48 7.62 17.87 10.10
N LEU A 49 6.67 16.93 10.04
CA LEU A 49 6.41 15.94 11.10
C LEU A 49 7.07 14.58 10.83
N LYS A 50 7.41 14.29 9.58
CA LYS A 50 7.99 13.02 9.11
C LYS A 50 7.23 11.80 9.67
N PRO A 51 5.92 11.71 9.41
CA PRO A 51 5.12 10.58 9.88
C PRO A 51 5.58 9.28 9.21
N ASP A 52 5.38 8.15 9.88
CA ASP A 52 5.61 6.84 9.27
C ASP A 52 4.54 6.56 8.20
N ILE A 53 3.29 7.00 8.46
CA ILE A 53 2.14 6.75 7.57
C ILE A 53 1.28 8.02 7.44
N VAL A 54 0.81 8.28 6.24
CA VAL A 54 -0.31 9.19 5.97
C VAL A 54 -1.55 8.37 5.65
N VAL A 55 -2.62 8.56 6.43
CA VAL A 55 -3.97 8.11 6.05
C VAL A 55 -4.59 9.22 5.22
N MET A 56 -4.81 8.97 3.92
CA MET A 56 -5.11 9.97 2.92
C MET A 56 -6.48 9.78 2.31
N ASP A 57 -7.38 10.74 2.49
CA ASP A 57 -8.61 10.80 1.68
C ASP A 57 -8.30 11.26 0.25
N LEU A 58 -8.96 10.64 -0.73
CA LEU A 58 -8.85 11.06 -2.13
C LEU A 58 -9.66 12.32 -2.43
N SER A 59 -10.80 12.49 -1.77
CA SER A 59 -11.81 13.49 -2.08
C SER A 59 -11.64 14.77 -1.25
N MET A 60 -10.45 15.35 -1.25
CA MET A 60 -10.17 16.62 -0.58
C MET A 60 -10.18 17.80 -1.55
N PRO A 61 -10.51 19.03 -1.08
CA PRO A 61 -10.45 20.24 -1.91
C PRO A 61 -9.01 20.57 -2.32
N GLY A 62 -8.87 21.38 -3.39
CA GLY A 62 -7.58 21.81 -3.91
C GLY A 62 -6.88 20.74 -4.75
N MET A 63 -5.69 20.35 -4.38
CA MET A 63 -4.88 19.36 -5.11
C MET A 63 -5.50 17.95 -5.12
N GLY A 64 -6.32 17.63 -4.11
CA GLY A 64 -6.86 16.29 -3.93
C GLY A 64 -5.83 15.26 -3.43
N GLY A 65 -6.34 14.14 -2.84
CA GLY A 65 -5.48 13.15 -2.20
C GLY A 65 -4.64 12.33 -3.18
N MET A 66 -5.11 12.10 -4.40
CA MET A 66 -4.36 11.32 -5.40
C MET A 66 -3.05 12.00 -5.81
N GLU A 67 -3.09 13.29 -6.12
CA GLU A 67 -1.88 14.05 -6.48
C GLU A 67 -0.98 14.25 -5.25
N ALA A 68 -1.57 14.44 -4.06
CA ALA A 68 -0.81 14.49 -2.82
C ALA A 68 -0.06 13.17 -2.57
N THR A 69 -0.72 12.03 -2.77
CA THR A 69 -0.11 10.69 -2.68
C THR A 69 1.10 10.57 -3.59
N ARG A 70 0.96 10.94 -4.87
CA ARG A 70 2.06 10.90 -5.85
C ARG A 70 3.25 11.75 -5.42
N ARG A 71 3.00 12.96 -4.93
CA ARG A 71 4.07 13.86 -4.47
C ARG A 71 4.75 13.37 -3.21
N ILE A 72 4.00 12.83 -2.25
CA ILE A 72 4.57 12.27 -1.01
C ILE A 72 5.44 11.06 -1.35
N ALA A 73 4.95 10.14 -2.18
CA ALA A 73 5.72 8.98 -2.63
C ALA A 73 7.01 9.36 -3.37
N ALA A 74 6.97 10.45 -4.17
CA ALA A 74 8.14 10.95 -4.90
C ALA A 74 9.19 11.63 -4.01
N MET A 75 8.88 11.97 -2.74
CA MET A 75 9.86 12.57 -1.82
C MET A 75 10.88 11.58 -1.31
N ASP A 76 10.59 10.27 -1.36
CA ASP A 76 11.47 9.18 -0.91
C ASP A 76 11.96 9.33 0.56
N GLU A 77 11.14 9.97 1.40
CA GLU A 77 11.44 10.20 2.83
C GLU A 77 11.00 9.05 3.75
N GLY A 78 10.60 7.91 3.17
CA GLY A 78 10.16 6.72 3.92
C GLY A 78 8.72 6.79 4.45
N THR A 79 8.01 7.91 4.26
CA THR A 79 6.58 8.04 4.61
C THR A 79 5.72 7.26 3.62
N LYS A 80 4.83 6.41 4.13
CA LYS A 80 3.92 5.58 3.35
C LYS A 80 2.54 6.21 3.29
N VAL A 81 1.81 5.98 2.20
CA VAL A 81 0.45 6.50 2.06
C VAL A 81 -0.55 5.35 2.02
N LEU A 82 -1.42 5.30 3.02
CA LEU A 82 -2.58 4.44 3.08
C LEU A 82 -3.81 5.26 2.67
N VAL A 83 -4.41 4.92 1.55
CA VAL A 83 -5.58 5.64 1.04
C VAL A 83 -6.84 5.20 1.77
N LEU A 84 -7.65 6.17 2.20
CA LEU A 84 -8.95 5.98 2.83
C LEU A 84 -10.01 6.70 1.99
N THR A 85 -11.01 5.99 1.44
CA THR A 85 -11.96 6.59 0.50
C THR A 85 -13.36 5.97 0.57
N MET A 86 -14.36 6.74 0.14
CA MET A 86 -15.73 6.25 -0.06
C MET A 86 -15.94 5.57 -1.42
N HIS A 87 -14.98 5.73 -2.34
CA HIS A 87 -15.10 5.21 -3.69
C HIS A 87 -14.90 3.69 -3.78
N ALA A 88 -15.45 3.09 -4.81
CA ALA A 88 -15.30 1.67 -5.08
C ALA A 88 -13.85 1.32 -5.44
N GLU A 89 -13.39 0.17 -4.97
CA GLU A 89 -12.03 -0.35 -5.21
C GLU A 89 -11.69 -0.42 -6.71
N GLU A 90 -12.70 -0.74 -7.53
CA GLU A 90 -12.57 -1.00 -8.97
C GLU A 90 -11.99 0.16 -9.76
N GLU A 91 -12.29 1.39 -9.37
CA GLU A 91 -11.89 2.58 -10.11
C GLU A 91 -10.55 3.16 -9.64
N PHE A 92 -10.25 3.03 -8.34
CA PHE A 92 -9.17 3.80 -7.72
C PHE A 92 -7.94 2.96 -7.32
N LEU A 93 -8.05 1.65 -7.25
CA LEU A 93 -6.96 0.80 -6.78
C LEU A 93 -5.70 0.95 -7.64
N LEU A 94 -5.79 0.77 -8.96
CA LEU A 94 -4.65 0.94 -9.86
C LEU A 94 -4.09 2.36 -9.83
N PRO A 95 -4.91 3.42 -9.98
CA PRO A 95 -4.43 4.79 -9.82
C PRO A 95 -3.71 5.06 -8.50
N VAL A 96 -4.17 4.48 -7.38
CA VAL A 96 -3.51 4.61 -6.06
C VAL A 96 -2.16 3.93 -6.06
N LEU A 97 -2.06 2.69 -6.55
CA LEU A 97 -0.79 1.98 -6.66
C LEU A 97 0.18 2.69 -7.61
N ASP A 98 -0.30 3.21 -8.74
CA ASP A 98 0.47 4.00 -9.70
C ASP A 98 0.97 5.33 -9.10
N ALA A 99 0.22 5.91 -8.18
CA ALA A 99 0.62 7.09 -7.43
C ALA A 99 1.63 6.78 -6.32
N GLY A 100 1.97 5.52 -6.07
CA GLY A 100 2.88 5.09 -5.00
C GLY A 100 2.20 4.86 -3.65
N GLY A 101 0.86 4.74 -3.62
CA GLY A 101 0.12 4.34 -2.42
C GLY A 101 0.48 2.93 -1.97
N SER A 102 0.54 2.72 -0.66
CA SER A 102 0.93 1.44 -0.04
C SER A 102 -0.26 0.60 0.41
N GLY A 103 -1.48 1.08 0.24
CA GLY A 103 -2.69 0.36 0.59
C GLY A 103 -3.95 1.18 0.37
N PHE A 104 -5.07 0.49 0.49
CA PHE A 104 -6.39 1.04 0.24
C PHE A 104 -7.37 0.52 1.28
N VAL A 105 -8.09 1.41 1.98
CA VAL A 105 -9.13 1.10 2.95
C VAL A 105 -10.40 1.86 2.60
N ARG A 106 -11.56 1.21 2.71
CA ARG A 106 -12.85 1.89 2.54
C ARG A 106 -13.24 2.62 3.81
N LYS A 107 -13.73 3.86 3.70
CA LYS A 107 -14.25 4.63 4.85
C LYS A 107 -15.38 3.89 5.59
N THR A 108 -16.15 3.07 4.89
CA THR A 108 -17.25 2.26 5.45
C THR A 108 -16.79 1.10 6.34
N SER A 109 -15.53 0.69 6.24
CA SER A 109 -14.93 -0.40 7.04
C SER A 109 -13.73 0.09 7.86
N ALA A 110 -13.58 1.41 8.02
CA ALA A 110 -12.41 1.99 8.69
C ALA A 110 -12.31 1.60 10.18
N ASP A 111 -13.44 1.40 10.84
CA ASP A 111 -13.51 0.94 12.24
C ASP A 111 -12.95 -0.47 12.44
N GLU A 112 -13.09 -1.36 11.46
CA GLU A 112 -12.63 -2.74 11.51
C GLU A 112 -11.22 -2.90 10.93
N ASP A 113 -10.92 -2.23 9.81
CA ASP A 113 -9.76 -2.55 8.97
C ASP A 113 -8.59 -1.57 9.15
N LEU A 114 -8.83 -0.31 9.54
CA LEU A 114 -7.83 0.74 9.48
C LEU A 114 -6.59 0.46 10.34
N THR A 115 -6.78 0.02 11.57
CA THR A 115 -5.66 -0.26 12.49
C THR A 115 -4.81 -1.42 11.98
N HIS A 116 -5.44 -2.44 11.40
CA HIS A 116 -4.75 -3.57 10.78
C HIS A 116 -4.00 -3.13 9.53
N ALA A 117 -4.63 -2.34 8.66
CA ALA A 117 -4.02 -1.80 7.45
C ALA A 117 -2.79 -0.94 7.76
N ILE A 118 -2.88 -0.05 8.77
CA ILE A 118 -1.75 0.78 9.23
C ILE A 118 -0.58 -0.09 9.67
N ARG A 119 -0.82 -1.11 10.50
CA ARG A 119 0.24 -2.03 10.96
C ARG A 119 0.86 -2.83 9.83
N THR A 120 0.05 -3.24 8.86
CA THR A 120 0.51 -3.94 7.64
C THR A 120 1.42 -3.03 6.82
N VAL A 121 0.98 -1.82 6.53
CA VAL A 121 1.75 -0.83 5.76
C VAL A 121 3.02 -0.41 6.50
N ALA A 122 2.98 -0.28 7.83
CA ALA A 122 4.15 0.05 8.66
C ALA A 122 5.28 -1.01 8.54
N ARG A 123 4.93 -2.28 8.28
CA ARG A 123 5.87 -3.38 8.05
C ARG A 123 6.39 -3.47 6.62
N ASP A 124 6.16 -2.43 5.81
CA ASP A 124 6.48 -2.44 4.39
C ASP A 124 5.68 -3.48 3.56
N GLU A 125 4.50 -3.84 4.01
CA GLU A 125 3.57 -4.69 3.28
C GLU A 125 2.50 -3.83 2.59
N VAL A 126 1.85 -4.35 1.55
CA VAL A 126 0.73 -3.66 0.88
C VAL A 126 -0.57 -4.19 1.47
N PHE A 127 -1.46 -3.30 1.88
CA PHE A 127 -2.79 -3.67 2.34
C PHE A 127 -3.81 -3.55 1.20
N LEU A 128 -4.37 -4.68 0.81
CA LEU A 128 -5.43 -4.77 -0.20
C LEU A 128 -6.52 -5.74 0.27
N TYR A 129 -7.77 -5.46 -0.09
CA TYR A 129 -8.85 -6.43 0.09
C TYR A 129 -8.72 -7.58 -0.90
N PRO A 130 -9.14 -8.81 -0.55
CA PRO A 130 -9.14 -9.95 -1.47
C PRO A 130 -9.94 -9.70 -2.75
N SER A 131 -11.04 -8.93 -2.68
CA SER A 131 -11.82 -8.47 -3.83
C SER A 131 -10.99 -7.64 -4.82
N ALA A 132 -10.12 -6.81 -4.31
CA ALA A 132 -9.24 -5.96 -5.10
C ALA A 132 -8.25 -6.76 -5.95
N ALA A 133 -7.67 -7.81 -5.39
CA ALA A 133 -6.76 -8.70 -6.12
C ALA A 133 -7.49 -9.39 -7.30
N LYS A 134 -8.75 -9.82 -7.09
CA LYS A 134 -9.56 -10.43 -8.15
C LYS A 134 -9.88 -9.46 -9.29
N LEU A 135 -10.26 -8.24 -8.96
CA LEU A 135 -10.55 -7.18 -9.95
C LEU A 135 -9.34 -6.84 -10.81
N LEU A 136 -8.17 -6.77 -10.19
CA LEU A 136 -6.93 -6.55 -10.89
C LEU A 136 -6.64 -7.67 -11.89
N LEU A 137 -6.85 -8.93 -11.48
CA LEU A 137 -6.68 -10.10 -12.35
C LEU A 137 -7.63 -10.11 -13.55
N GLU A 138 -8.88 -9.70 -13.37
CA GLU A 138 -9.87 -9.65 -14.46
C GLU A 138 -9.52 -8.58 -15.51
N ARG A 139 -9.04 -7.42 -15.11
CA ARG A 139 -8.62 -6.35 -16.04
C ARG A 139 -7.34 -6.66 -16.83
N TYR A 140 -6.44 -7.48 -16.26
CA TYR A 140 -5.18 -7.82 -16.94
C TYR A 140 -5.21 -9.10 -17.77
N LYS A 141 -6.33 -9.83 -17.78
CA LYS A 141 -6.49 -10.99 -18.67
C LYS A 141 -6.46 -10.65 -20.17
N ASP A 142 -6.75 -9.40 -20.50
CA ASP A 142 -6.84 -8.90 -21.89
C ASP A 142 -5.60 -8.14 -22.38
N ALA A 143 -4.61 -7.92 -21.52
CA ALA A 143 -3.36 -7.27 -21.94
C ALA A 143 -2.33 -8.33 -22.36
N ASP A 144 -1.89 -8.23 -23.60
CA ASP A 144 -0.95 -9.16 -24.27
C ASP A 144 0.20 -9.63 -23.38
N ALA A 145 0.12 -10.88 -22.97
CA ALA A 145 1.07 -11.55 -22.08
C ALA A 145 2.49 -11.73 -22.68
N ASP A 146 2.69 -11.42 -23.94
CA ASP A 146 3.95 -11.74 -24.65
C ASP A 146 5.03 -10.65 -24.54
N GLU A 147 4.71 -9.38 -24.44
CA GLU A 147 5.73 -8.32 -24.33
C GLU A 147 6.38 -8.22 -22.93
N MET A 148 5.73 -8.74 -21.88
CA MET A 148 6.20 -8.58 -20.50
C MET A 148 6.93 -9.79 -19.91
N ARG A 149 7.11 -10.87 -20.64
CA ARG A 149 7.93 -12.02 -20.19
C ARG A 149 9.41 -11.69 -20.02
N GLY A 150 9.90 -10.65 -20.69
CA GLY A 150 11.29 -10.21 -20.62
C GLY A 150 11.79 -9.85 -19.23
N PRO A 151 11.12 -8.99 -18.44
CA PRO A 151 11.56 -8.63 -17.10
C PRO A 151 11.49 -9.77 -16.06
N LEU A 152 10.53 -10.69 -16.19
CA LEU A 152 10.40 -11.86 -15.31
C LEU A 152 11.57 -12.85 -15.49
N SER A 153 12.25 -12.84 -16.61
CA SER A 153 13.43 -13.69 -16.84
C SER A 153 14.60 -13.35 -15.90
N LYS A 154 14.64 -12.13 -15.34
CA LYS A 154 15.64 -11.69 -14.37
C LYS A 154 15.45 -12.30 -12.97
N LEU A 155 14.24 -12.83 -12.70
CA LEU A 155 13.91 -13.42 -11.40
C LEU A 155 14.13 -14.94 -11.42
N THR A 156 14.70 -15.45 -10.33
CA THR A 156 14.73 -16.89 -10.07
C THR A 156 13.31 -17.41 -9.78
N GLU A 157 13.10 -18.71 -9.87
CA GLU A 157 11.81 -19.35 -9.53
C GLU A 157 11.34 -18.96 -8.13
N ARG A 158 12.26 -18.98 -7.15
CA ARG A 158 11.96 -18.62 -5.75
C ARG A 158 11.59 -17.15 -5.58
N GLU A 159 12.20 -16.25 -6.33
CA GLU A 159 11.86 -14.83 -6.34
C GLU A 159 10.49 -14.61 -7.00
N ARG A 160 10.12 -15.39 -8.02
CA ARG A 160 8.77 -15.34 -8.63
C ARG A 160 7.70 -15.81 -7.65
N ASP A 161 7.95 -16.90 -6.89
CA ASP A 161 7.02 -17.38 -5.87
C ASP A 161 6.77 -16.30 -4.80
N VAL A 162 7.85 -15.67 -4.29
CA VAL A 162 7.74 -14.59 -3.29
C VAL A 162 7.02 -13.36 -3.88
N LEU A 163 7.30 -13.02 -5.14
CA LEU A 163 6.62 -11.91 -5.83
C LEU A 163 5.12 -12.19 -5.97
N ALA A 164 4.73 -13.38 -6.44
CA ALA A 164 3.33 -13.77 -6.60
C ALA A 164 2.56 -13.67 -5.28
N MET A 165 3.06 -14.33 -4.22
CA MET A 165 2.42 -14.29 -2.91
C MET A 165 2.37 -12.89 -2.30
N THR A 166 3.40 -12.06 -2.55
CA THR A 166 3.39 -10.66 -2.11
C THR A 166 2.29 -9.87 -2.81
N ALA A 167 2.07 -10.12 -4.09
CA ALA A 167 1.02 -9.48 -4.87
C ALA A 167 -0.39 -9.98 -4.51
N GLU A 168 -0.50 -11.22 -4.04
CA GLU A 168 -1.72 -11.78 -3.45
C GLU A 168 -2.04 -11.22 -2.06
N GLY A 169 -1.15 -10.41 -1.48
CA GLY A 169 -1.36 -9.75 -0.20
C GLY A 169 -0.87 -10.54 1.02
N PHE A 170 -0.11 -11.64 0.83
CA PHE A 170 0.45 -12.39 1.95
C PHE A 170 1.55 -11.60 2.66
N SER A 171 1.51 -11.65 4.00
CA SER A 171 2.56 -11.12 4.87
C SER A 171 3.86 -11.93 4.76
N SER A 172 4.98 -11.35 5.22
CA SER A 172 6.26 -12.06 5.25
C SER A 172 6.22 -13.33 6.10
N SER A 173 5.40 -13.34 7.16
CA SER A 173 5.19 -14.52 8.01
C SER A 173 4.45 -15.62 7.26
N GLU A 174 3.33 -15.31 6.62
CA GLU A 174 2.53 -16.28 5.86
C GLU A 174 3.29 -16.85 4.66
N ILE A 175 4.04 -15.99 3.93
CA ILE A 175 4.92 -16.44 2.85
C ILE A 175 6.02 -17.36 3.41
N GLY A 176 6.60 -16.99 4.56
CA GLY A 176 7.62 -17.78 5.23
C GLY A 176 7.12 -19.18 5.59
N GLU A 177 5.92 -19.29 6.14
CA GLU A 177 5.27 -20.57 6.46
C GLU A 177 5.02 -21.41 5.19
N LYS A 178 4.42 -20.82 4.16
CA LYS A 178 4.12 -21.52 2.89
C LYS A 178 5.39 -22.00 2.17
N LEU A 179 6.46 -21.22 2.22
CA LEU A 179 7.70 -21.51 1.52
C LEU A 179 8.77 -22.19 2.40
N PHE A 180 8.47 -22.47 3.67
CA PHE A 180 9.39 -23.07 4.65
C PHE A 180 10.71 -22.26 4.82
N ILE A 181 10.58 -20.93 4.91
CA ILE A 181 11.71 -19.99 5.13
C ILE A 181 11.36 -18.98 6.21
N SER A 182 12.37 -18.31 6.77
CA SER A 182 12.11 -17.27 7.79
C SER A 182 11.45 -16.02 7.17
N PRO A 183 10.62 -15.26 7.92
CA PRO A 183 10.09 -13.97 7.45
C PRO A 183 11.20 -13.01 7.00
N LYS A 184 12.33 -12.99 7.70
CA LYS A 184 13.51 -12.20 7.34
C LYS A 184 14.08 -12.61 5.98
N THR A 185 14.02 -13.89 5.65
CA THR A 185 14.46 -14.40 4.33
C THR A 185 13.51 -13.92 3.23
N VAL A 186 12.19 -13.87 3.50
CA VAL A 186 11.19 -13.30 2.58
C VAL A 186 11.49 -11.83 2.31
N ASP A 187 11.78 -11.04 3.33
CA ASP A 187 12.13 -9.61 3.16
C ASP A 187 13.41 -9.43 2.34
N THR A 188 14.38 -10.34 2.51
CA THR A 188 15.58 -10.35 1.67
C THR A 188 15.26 -10.63 0.20
N TYR A 189 14.35 -11.57 -0.08
CA TYR A 189 13.89 -11.81 -1.45
C TYR A 189 13.16 -10.61 -2.03
N ARG A 190 12.26 -9.97 -1.27
CA ARG A 190 11.57 -8.75 -1.70
C ARG A 190 12.53 -7.63 -2.08
N SER A 191 13.55 -7.37 -1.26
CA SER A 191 14.58 -6.38 -1.58
C SER A 191 15.31 -6.72 -2.89
N ARG A 192 15.75 -7.96 -3.06
CA ARG A 192 16.42 -8.41 -4.30
C ARG A 192 15.53 -8.29 -5.53
N ILE A 193 14.24 -8.60 -5.41
CA ILE A 193 13.27 -8.46 -6.50
C ILE A 193 13.16 -6.98 -6.88
N MET A 194 13.02 -6.08 -5.93
CA MET A 194 12.95 -4.63 -6.17
C MET A 194 14.21 -4.13 -6.89
N ASP A 195 15.40 -4.53 -6.42
CA ASP A 195 16.67 -4.17 -7.06
C ASP A 195 16.76 -4.68 -8.51
N LYS A 196 16.40 -5.95 -8.75
CA LYS A 196 16.45 -6.57 -10.09
C LYS A 196 15.47 -5.95 -11.08
N LEU A 197 14.31 -5.55 -10.60
CA LEU A 197 13.24 -4.94 -11.40
C LEU A 197 13.31 -3.42 -11.42
N GLN A 198 14.27 -2.81 -10.69
CA GLN A 198 14.44 -1.36 -10.54
C GLN A 198 13.19 -0.66 -10.01
N LEU A 199 12.48 -1.31 -9.07
CA LEU A 199 11.29 -0.78 -8.43
C LEU A 199 11.69 0.01 -7.18
N ARG A 200 11.01 1.14 -6.93
CA ARG A 200 11.29 2.03 -5.80
C ARG A 200 10.36 1.79 -4.60
N HIS A 201 9.12 1.39 -4.90
CA HIS A 201 8.08 1.18 -3.89
C HIS A 201 7.51 -0.23 -3.98
N ARG A 202 7.10 -0.79 -2.84
CA ARG A 202 6.50 -2.15 -2.80
C ARG A 202 5.17 -2.25 -3.55
N SER A 203 4.39 -1.16 -3.62
CA SER A 203 3.20 -1.10 -4.46
C SER A 203 3.49 -1.40 -5.94
N GLU A 204 4.70 -1.08 -6.40
CA GLU A 204 5.13 -1.40 -7.76
C GLU A 204 5.37 -2.90 -7.99
N LEU A 205 5.71 -3.68 -6.93
CA LEU A 205 5.78 -5.14 -7.02
C LEU A 205 4.41 -5.74 -7.34
N VAL A 206 3.37 -5.28 -6.66
CA VAL A 206 1.98 -5.73 -6.91
C VAL A 206 1.58 -5.41 -8.33
N ARG A 207 1.77 -4.15 -8.76
CA ARG A 207 1.49 -3.72 -10.13
C ARG A 207 2.25 -4.55 -11.16
N PHE A 208 3.55 -4.75 -10.96
CA PHE A 208 4.40 -5.53 -11.84
C PHE A 208 3.93 -6.99 -11.96
N ALA A 209 3.60 -7.65 -10.84
CA ALA A 209 3.09 -9.01 -10.84
C ALA A 209 1.76 -9.15 -11.59
N LEU A 210 0.90 -8.12 -11.49
CA LEU A 210 -0.35 -8.03 -12.23
C LEU A 210 -0.09 -7.84 -13.74
N GLN A 211 0.76 -6.89 -14.09
CA GLN A 211 1.10 -6.59 -15.49
C GLN A 211 1.76 -7.76 -16.21
N THR A 212 2.54 -8.57 -15.51
CA THR A 212 3.23 -9.73 -16.10
C THR A 212 2.41 -11.02 -16.07
N GLY A 213 1.17 -10.99 -15.59
CA GLY A 213 0.31 -12.17 -15.48
C GLY A 213 0.86 -13.24 -14.51
N LEU A 214 1.74 -12.86 -13.60
CA LEU A 214 2.30 -13.76 -12.59
C LEU A 214 1.23 -14.19 -11.59
N LEU A 215 0.23 -13.35 -11.34
CA LEU A 215 -0.96 -13.69 -10.59
C LEU A 215 -1.91 -14.47 -11.51
N ARG A 216 -2.04 -15.76 -11.28
CA ARG A 216 -3.07 -16.59 -11.93
C ARG A 216 -4.23 -16.76 -10.97
N ALA A 217 -5.46 -16.52 -11.45
CA ALA A 217 -6.64 -17.00 -10.74
C ALA A 217 -6.56 -18.53 -10.70
N GLU A 218 -6.48 -19.10 -9.51
CA GLU A 218 -6.76 -20.51 -9.34
C GLU A 218 -8.22 -20.75 -9.77
N GLN A 219 -8.41 -21.73 -10.66
CA GLN A 219 -9.72 -22.23 -11.09
C GLN A 219 -10.39 -22.99 -9.97
#